data_2ccde3733c45cca681d79e585daa69c8
#
_entry.id   2ccde3733c45cca681d79e585daa69c8
#
_cell.length_a   1.000
_cell.length_b   1.000
_cell.length_c   1.000
_cell.angle_alpha   90.00
_cell.angle_beta   90.00
_cell.angle_gamma   90.00
#
_symmetry.space_group_name_H-M   'P 1'
#
loop_
_entity.id
_entity.type
_entity.pdbx_description
1 polymer ?
#
loop_
_entity_poly.entity_id
_entity_poly.type
_entity_poly.pdbx_seq_one_letter_code
_entity_poly.pdbx_strand_id
1 'polypeptide(L)'
;MMGKLAMLILMVMIALALGCGRGGTESPSADERTVRGRLTDVKAAALLEVESITVETETGESFLLEADNRIFSGFTPSHLREHMLQGNLVTVTFHQEGERLVLNDV
;
A
#
# COMPACT_ATOMS: atom_id res chain seq x y z
N MET A 1 9.94 40.30 -31.58
CA MET A 1 8.80 39.74 -32.21
C MET A 1 8.82 38.28 -32.26
N MET A 2 9.86 37.74 -32.73
CA MET A 2 9.95 36.30 -32.84
C MET A 2 9.85 35.61 -31.50
N GLY A 3 10.37 36.23 -30.51
CA GLY A 3 10.38 35.58 -29.19
C GLY A 3 9.00 35.32 -28.65
N LYS A 4 8.06 36.14 -28.98
CA LYS A 4 6.73 35.94 -28.45
C LYS A 4 6.09 34.71 -29.00
N LEU A 5 6.31 34.45 -30.23
CA LEU A 5 5.74 33.26 -30.82
C LEU A 5 6.32 32.02 -30.21
N ALA A 6 7.60 32.04 -29.97
CA ALA A 6 8.24 30.92 -29.39
C ALA A 6 7.64 30.61 -28.01
N MET A 7 7.36 31.67 -27.28
CA MET A 7 6.79 31.49 -25.99
C MET A 7 5.44 30.84 -26.03
N LEU A 8 4.63 31.28 -26.95
CA LEU A 8 3.31 30.70 -27.06
C LEU A 8 3.35 29.22 -27.31
N ILE A 9 4.23 28.83 -28.20
CA ILE A 9 4.32 27.44 -28.52
C ILE A 9 4.74 26.66 -27.33
N LEU A 10 5.64 27.18 -26.56
CA LEU A 10 6.10 26.53 -25.40
C LEU A 10 4.98 26.30 -24.38
N MET A 11 4.16 27.30 -24.24
CA MET A 11 3.06 27.18 -23.31
C MET A 11 2.12 26.07 -23.70
N VAL A 12 1.86 25.99 -24.96
CA VAL A 12 0.96 24.96 -25.44
C VAL A 12 1.51 23.59 -25.13
N MET A 13 2.80 23.45 -25.32
CA MET A 13 3.41 22.16 -25.06
C MET A 13 3.25 21.76 -23.61
N ILE A 14 3.43 22.70 -22.74
CA ILE A 14 3.32 22.41 -21.33
C ILE A 14 1.90 21.97 -20.97
N ALA A 15 0.95 22.65 -21.54
CA ALA A 15 -0.42 22.30 -21.27
C ALA A 15 -0.73 20.89 -21.67
N LEU A 16 -0.23 20.49 -22.79
CA LEU A 16 -0.44 19.15 -23.26
C LEU A 16 0.16 18.13 -22.32
N ALA A 17 1.34 18.39 -21.88
CA ALA A 17 2.00 17.48 -20.98
C ALA A 17 1.17 17.27 -19.73
N LEU A 18 0.64 18.33 -19.21
CA LEU A 18 -0.20 18.20 -18.05
C LEU A 18 -1.42 17.38 -18.34
N GLY A 19 -2.00 17.58 -19.47
CA GLY A 19 -3.17 16.84 -19.84
C GLY A 19 -2.94 15.37 -19.84
N CYS A 20 -1.82 14.97 -20.30
CA CYS A 20 -1.54 13.55 -20.35
C CYS A 20 -1.28 12.96 -19.02
N GLY A 21 -0.68 13.72 -18.17
CA GLY A 21 -0.23 13.19 -16.91
C GLY A 21 -1.29 12.52 -16.11
N ARG A 22 -2.53 12.84 -16.39
CA ARG A 22 -3.50 12.28 -15.60
C ARG A 22 -3.99 11.02 -16.04
N GLY A 23 -3.57 10.55 -17.15
CA GLY A 23 -4.09 9.36 -17.70
C GLY A 23 -4.12 8.20 -16.74
N GLY A 24 -3.17 8.12 -15.89
CA GLY A 24 -3.11 6.96 -15.01
C GLY A 24 -3.92 7.05 -13.78
N THR A 25 -4.63 8.11 -13.60
CA THR A 25 -5.25 8.31 -12.33
C THR A 25 -6.51 7.53 -12.13
N GLU A 26 -7.04 6.97 -13.14
CA GLU A 26 -8.28 6.33 -12.96
C GLU A 26 -8.22 5.02 -12.29
N SER A 27 -7.13 4.45 -12.08
CA SER A 27 -7.06 3.16 -11.44
C SER A 27 -7.33 3.27 -9.95
N PRO A 28 -8.41 2.69 -9.45
CA PRO A 28 -8.67 2.73 -8.00
C PRO A 28 -7.63 1.97 -7.20
N SER A 29 -7.00 0.98 -7.79
CA SER A 29 -5.99 0.24 -7.08
C SER A 29 -4.66 0.98 -7.01
N ALA A 30 -4.62 2.21 -7.53
CA ALA A 30 -3.41 3.01 -7.45
C ALA A 30 -3.00 3.27 -6.00
N ASP A 31 -3.95 3.23 -5.08
CA ASP A 31 -3.63 3.42 -3.68
C ASP A 31 -3.16 2.14 -3.02
N GLU A 32 -3.31 1.03 -3.69
CA GLU A 32 -2.92 -0.23 -3.11
C GLU A 32 -1.43 -0.45 -3.24
N ARG A 33 -0.81 -0.90 -2.17
CA ARG A 33 0.62 -1.14 -2.15
C ARG A 33 0.90 -2.56 -1.74
N THR A 34 2.01 -3.08 -2.21
CA THR A 34 2.45 -4.43 -1.87
C THR A 34 3.87 -4.33 -1.31
N VAL A 35 4.09 -4.93 -0.14
CA VAL A 35 5.42 -4.99 0.43
C VAL A 35 5.72 -6.40 0.88
N ARG A 36 6.98 -6.71 0.97
CA ARG A 36 7.44 -8.02 1.41
C ARG A 36 8.34 -7.84 2.61
N GLY A 37 8.08 -8.61 3.65
CA GLY A 37 8.87 -8.48 4.86
C GLY A 37 8.50 -9.56 5.86
N ARG A 38 8.93 -9.37 7.08
CA ARG A 38 8.65 -10.31 8.16
C ARG A 38 7.63 -9.72 9.11
N LEU A 39 6.77 -10.59 9.62
CA LEU A 39 5.83 -10.15 10.63
C LEU A 39 6.58 -9.96 11.95
N THR A 40 6.39 -8.83 12.58
CA THR A 40 6.99 -8.55 13.87
C THR A 40 5.94 -8.48 14.97
N ASP A 41 4.66 -8.37 14.60
CA ASP A 41 3.59 -8.40 15.59
C ASP A 41 2.30 -8.81 14.89
N VAL A 42 1.47 -9.57 15.61
CA VAL A 42 0.15 -9.98 15.12
C VAL A 42 -0.82 -9.81 16.27
N LYS A 43 -1.79 -8.94 16.10
CA LYS A 43 -2.82 -8.73 17.12
C LYS A 43 -4.13 -9.29 16.63
N ALA A 44 -4.74 -10.11 17.45
CA ALA A 44 -6.02 -10.72 17.16
C ALA A 44 -7.10 -10.08 18.00
N ALA A 45 -8.24 -9.79 17.40
CA ALA A 45 -9.40 -9.33 18.15
C ALA A 45 -10.16 -10.53 18.71
N ALA A 46 -10.13 -11.64 18.00
CA ALA A 46 -10.76 -12.89 18.42
C ALA A 46 -10.03 -14.02 17.73
N LEU A 47 -10.48 -15.23 17.94
CA LEU A 47 -9.80 -16.40 17.42
C LEU A 47 -9.52 -16.33 15.92
N LEU A 48 -10.48 -15.85 15.17
CA LEU A 48 -10.34 -15.77 13.71
C LEU A 48 -10.26 -14.34 13.20
N GLU A 49 -10.34 -13.35 14.07
CA GLU A 49 -10.39 -11.94 13.66
C GLU A 49 -9.05 -11.27 13.86
N VAL A 50 -8.55 -10.69 12.80
CA VAL A 50 -7.26 -9.99 12.83
C VAL A 50 -7.52 -8.52 13.14
N GLU A 51 -6.91 -8.02 14.18
CA GLU A 51 -7.01 -6.60 14.51
C GLU A 51 -5.96 -5.82 13.72
N SER A 52 -4.71 -6.23 13.78
CA SER A 52 -3.63 -5.57 13.07
C SER A 52 -2.42 -6.47 12.97
N ILE A 53 -1.54 -6.16 12.03
CA ILE A 53 -0.24 -6.82 11.93
C ILE A 53 0.81 -5.75 11.70
N THR A 54 2.04 -6.05 12.08
CA THR A 54 3.17 -5.19 11.79
C THR A 54 4.16 -5.97 10.94
N VAL A 55 4.60 -5.35 9.86
CA VAL A 55 5.54 -5.96 8.92
C VAL A 55 6.78 -5.09 8.83
N GLU A 56 7.95 -5.72 8.92
CA GLU A 56 9.21 -5.02 8.75
C GLU A 56 9.87 -5.52 7.49
N THR A 57 10.22 -4.59 6.60
CA THR A 57 10.86 -4.94 5.34
C THR A 57 12.35 -5.16 5.53
N GLU A 58 13.00 -5.63 4.49
CA GLU A 58 14.43 -5.88 4.55
C GLU A 58 15.24 -4.60 4.68
N THR A 59 14.67 -3.49 4.30
CA THR A 59 15.35 -2.20 4.46
C THR A 59 15.12 -1.59 5.83
N GLY A 60 14.36 -2.26 6.69
CA GLY A 60 14.13 -1.77 8.04
C GLY A 60 12.88 -0.92 8.20
N GLU A 61 12.11 -0.74 7.14
CA GLU A 61 10.85 -0.02 7.27
C GLU A 61 9.82 -0.87 7.96
N SER A 62 9.02 -0.25 8.80
CA SER A 62 8.00 -0.96 9.57
C SER A 62 6.64 -0.38 9.25
N PHE A 63 5.68 -1.26 8.99
CA PHE A 63 4.33 -0.86 8.64
C PHE A 63 3.33 -1.49 9.59
N LEU A 64 2.54 -0.67 10.25
CA LEU A 64 1.42 -1.15 11.06
C LEU A 64 0.19 -1.16 10.15
N LEU A 65 -0.35 -2.33 9.91
CA LEU A 65 -1.49 -2.51 9.01
C LEU A 65 -2.70 -2.92 9.81
N GLU A 66 -3.74 -2.11 9.74
CA GLU A 66 -4.96 -2.36 10.49
C GLU A 66 -5.91 -3.21 9.68
N ALA A 67 -6.48 -4.21 10.30
CA ALA A 67 -7.35 -5.14 9.61
C ALA A 67 -8.81 -5.01 10.04
N ASP A 68 -9.09 -4.10 10.97
CA ASP A 68 -10.46 -3.79 11.40
C ASP A 68 -11.23 -5.01 11.88
N ASN A 69 -10.54 -5.90 12.58
CA ASN A 69 -11.13 -7.11 13.16
C ASN A 69 -11.79 -8.00 12.13
N ARG A 70 -11.25 -8.01 10.91
CA ARG A 70 -11.83 -8.82 9.84
C ARG A 70 -11.38 -10.27 9.93
N ILE A 71 -12.21 -11.13 9.38
CA ILE A 71 -11.89 -12.52 9.18
C ILE A 71 -11.46 -12.68 7.72
N PHE A 72 -10.28 -13.24 7.52
CA PHE A 72 -9.74 -13.43 6.19
C PHE A 72 -9.85 -14.90 5.82
N SER A 73 -10.27 -15.19 4.60
CA SER A 73 -10.44 -16.57 4.19
C SER A 73 -9.14 -17.32 4.00
N GLY A 74 -8.07 -16.60 3.74
CA GLY A 74 -6.79 -17.24 3.44
C GLY A 74 -5.87 -17.40 4.63
N PHE A 75 -6.17 -16.81 5.77
CA PHE A 75 -5.27 -16.88 6.91
C PHE A 75 -5.98 -16.49 8.21
N THR A 76 -5.48 -17.03 9.30
CA THR A 76 -6.00 -16.75 10.64
C THR A 76 -4.89 -16.08 11.46
N PRO A 77 -5.24 -15.48 12.59
CA PRO A 77 -4.20 -14.92 13.48
C PRO A 77 -3.16 -15.96 13.89
N SER A 78 -3.58 -17.19 14.17
CA SER A 78 -2.62 -18.20 14.59
C SER A 78 -1.70 -18.59 13.44
N HIS A 79 -2.20 -18.64 12.23
CA HIS A 79 -1.37 -18.93 11.07
C HIS A 79 -0.34 -17.83 10.84
N LEU A 80 -0.77 -16.59 11.00
CA LEU A 80 0.13 -15.45 10.88
C LEU A 80 1.22 -15.49 11.95
N ARG A 81 0.85 -15.85 13.18
CA ARG A 81 1.83 -15.96 14.24
C ARG A 81 2.83 -17.06 13.97
N GLU A 82 2.39 -18.11 13.32
CA GLU A 82 3.30 -19.18 12.95
C GLU A 82 4.37 -18.67 12.00
N HIS A 83 3.97 -17.92 10.99
CA HIS A 83 4.94 -17.31 10.09
C HIS A 83 5.86 -16.33 10.82
N MET A 84 5.29 -15.59 11.76
CA MET A 84 6.09 -14.65 12.54
C MET A 84 7.17 -15.38 13.34
N LEU A 85 6.80 -16.44 14.01
CA LEU A 85 7.74 -17.18 14.84
C LEU A 85 8.81 -17.89 14.01
N GLN A 86 8.47 -18.28 12.81
CA GLN A 86 9.43 -18.94 11.93
C GLN A 86 10.30 -17.94 11.17
N GLY A 87 9.99 -16.66 11.25
CA GLY A 87 10.75 -15.65 10.53
C GLY A 87 10.57 -15.67 9.04
N ASN A 88 9.46 -16.21 8.57
CA ASN A 88 9.20 -16.30 7.14
C ASN A 88 8.89 -14.96 6.52
N LEU A 89 9.28 -14.78 5.28
CA LEU A 89 8.89 -13.59 4.54
C LEU A 89 7.45 -13.74 4.10
N VAL A 90 6.69 -12.67 4.23
CA VAL A 90 5.31 -12.65 3.75
C VAL A 90 5.15 -11.48 2.80
N THR A 91 4.21 -11.58 1.89
CA THR A 91 3.87 -10.48 0.98
C THR A 91 2.52 -9.96 1.40
N VAL A 92 2.45 -8.70 1.72
CA VAL A 92 1.21 -8.09 2.18
C VAL A 92 0.77 -7.00 1.23
N THR A 93 -0.53 -6.87 1.07
CA THR A 93 -1.13 -5.85 0.23
C THR A 93 -2.02 -4.99 1.13
N PHE A 94 -1.89 -3.69 0.99
CA PHE A 94 -2.64 -2.76 1.83
C PHE A 94 -2.91 -1.47 1.08
N HIS A 95 -3.78 -0.64 1.61
CA HIS A 95 -4.07 0.66 1.05
C HIS A 95 -4.15 1.69 2.15
N GLN A 96 -4.10 2.95 1.79
CA GLN A 96 -4.13 4.03 2.76
C GLN A 96 -5.53 4.61 2.87
N GLU A 97 -5.99 4.81 4.10
CA GLU A 97 -7.25 5.47 4.37
C GLU A 97 -6.98 6.56 5.40
N GLY A 98 -6.91 7.79 4.96
CA GLY A 98 -6.53 8.88 5.84
C GLY A 98 -5.10 8.69 6.29
N GLU A 99 -4.90 8.58 7.59
CA GLU A 99 -3.56 8.40 8.12
C GLU A 99 -3.27 6.96 8.50
N ARG A 100 -4.19 6.07 8.22
CA ARG A 100 -3.97 4.66 8.58
C ARG A 100 -3.75 3.83 7.34
N LEU A 101 -3.04 2.73 7.52
CA LEU A 101 -2.83 1.75 6.48
C LEU A 101 -3.72 0.55 6.77
N VAL A 102 -4.49 0.13 5.79
CA VAL A 102 -5.49 -0.92 5.97
C VAL A 102 -5.08 -2.15 5.19
N LEU A 103 -5.01 -3.27 5.89
CA LEU A 103 -4.58 -4.53 5.32
C LEU A 103 -5.64 -5.07 4.34
N ASN A 104 -5.21 -5.44 3.15
CA ASN A 104 -6.09 -6.05 2.18
C ASN A 104 -5.90 -7.56 2.13
N ASP A 105 -4.65 -8.00 2.13
CA ASP A 105 -4.35 -9.43 1.99
C ASP A 105 -2.93 -9.73 2.44
N VAL A 106 -2.68 -10.99 2.71
CA VAL A 106 -1.35 -11.48 3.10
C VAL A 106 -0.95 -12.67 2.25
#